data_d067be151b4c83d7f7cd390faf7780d6
#
_entry.id   d067be151b4c83d7f7cd390faf7780d6
#
_cell.length_a   1.000
_cell.length_b   1.000
_cell.length_c   1.000
_cell.angle_alpha   90.00
_cell.angle_beta   90.00
_cell.angle_gamma   90.00
#
_symmetry.space_group_name_H-M   'P 1'
#
loop_
_entity.id
_entity.type
_entity.pdbx_description
1 polymer ?
#
loop_
_entity_poly.entity_id
_entity_poly.type
_entity_poly.pdbx_seq_one_letter_code
_entity_poly.pdbx_strand_id
1 'polypeptide(L)'
;MRYRLLLLAICLVLGIDSLSSVSIGAPSKQYVSPGTPVTYSDSGSTHVMALQNLATLTGVYGARHDKGAGSQPGQWMWACSFTLSGTNIVGAQIEIYVSWSDGTYADGALGTSNGSLTTADKRRDLKLVGTVVVDQTTSNTTMTASGMAWIPTRYFSPAVWNGTTLSLQNVANTSSCAFTPIPPEQQ
;
A
#
# COMPACT_ATOMS: atom_id res chain seq x y z
N MET A 1 35.41 -67.95 -7.63
CA MET A 1 34.60 -67.44 -8.75
C MET A 1 33.10 -67.73 -8.61
N ARG A 2 32.65 -68.62 -7.77
CA ARG A 2 31.23 -69.01 -7.62
C ARG A 2 30.39 -68.09 -6.73
N TYR A 3 31.00 -67.38 -5.82
CA TYR A 3 30.26 -66.44 -4.90
C TYR A 3 29.85 -65.08 -5.50
N ARG A 4 30.54 -64.63 -6.55
CA ARG A 4 30.19 -63.40 -7.22
C ARG A 4 28.92 -63.49 -8.07
N LEU A 5 28.63 -64.66 -8.62
CA LEU A 5 27.41 -64.91 -9.39
C LEU A 5 26.17 -65.00 -8.49
N LEU A 6 26.35 -65.55 -7.25
CA LEU A 6 25.23 -65.68 -6.31
C LEU A 6 24.75 -64.30 -5.77
N LEU A 7 25.69 -63.38 -5.55
CA LEU A 7 25.35 -62.01 -5.10
C LEU A 7 24.60 -61.21 -6.17
N LEU A 8 24.93 -61.42 -7.45
CA LEU A 8 24.24 -60.74 -8.55
C LEU A 8 22.80 -61.28 -8.73
N ALA A 9 22.57 -62.55 -8.48
CA ALA A 9 21.25 -63.17 -8.57
C ALA A 9 20.32 -62.74 -7.42
N ILE A 10 20.87 -62.53 -6.22
CA ILE A 10 20.09 -62.08 -5.05
C ILE A 10 19.63 -60.60 -5.23
N CYS A 11 20.45 -59.75 -5.83
CA CYS A 11 20.05 -58.38 -6.14
C CYS A 11 18.94 -58.30 -7.22
N LEU A 12 18.85 -59.31 -8.11
CA LEU A 12 17.84 -59.34 -9.15
C LEU A 12 16.48 -59.84 -8.65
N VAL A 13 16.47 -60.65 -7.56
CA VAL A 13 15.22 -61.27 -7.03
C VAL A 13 14.60 -60.40 -5.93
N LEU A 14 15.35 -59.49 -5.31
CA LEU A 14 14.84 -58.62 -4.27
C LEU A 14 14.13 -57.39 -4.79
N GLY A 15 13.82 -57.32 -6.11
CA GLY A 15 12.95 -56.27 -6.66
C GLY A 15 13.21 -54.91 -6.01
N ILE A 16 14.48 -54.42 -6.09
CA ILE A 16 14.69 -52.99 -5.79
C ILE A 16 14.16 -52.26 -6.99
N ASP A 17 12.82 -52.36 -7.12
CA ASP A 17 12.06 -51.46 -8.00
C ASP A 17 12.32 -50.03 -7.55
N SER A 18 13.03 -49.36 -8.43
CA SER A 18 12.98 -47.92 -8.56
C SER A 18 13.03 -47.16 -7.25
N LEU A 19 14.20 -46.72 -6.88
CA LEU A 19 14.28 -45.37 -6.29
C LEU A 19 13.55 -44.44 -7.24
N SER A 20 12.23 -44.35 -7.09
CA SER A 20 11.46 -43.25 -7.63
C SER A 20 12.15 -42.00 -7.08
N SER A 21 12.89 -41.33 -7.94
CA SER A 21 13.39 -39.99 -7.65
C SER A 21 12.17 -39.19 -7.25
N VAL A 22 11.96 -39.00 -5.94
CA VAL A 22 11.04 -37.99 -5.46
C VAL A 22 11.61 -36.69 -5.98
N SER A 23 11.13 -36.27 -7.12
CA SER A 23 11.34 -34.92 -7.61
C SER A 23 10.68 -34.01 -6.58
N ILE A 24 11.45 -33.55 -5.61
CA ILE A 24 11.06 -32.41 -4.81
C ILE A 24 11.07 -31.25 -5.80
N GLY A 25 9.93 -31.04 -6.46
CA GLY A 25 9.72 -29.88 -7.30
C GLY A 25 10.11 -28.66 -6.46
N ALA A 26 11.01 -27.83 -6.96
CA ALA A 26 11.27 -26.55 -6.32
C ALA A 26 9.91 -25.88 -6.06
N PRO A 27 9.65 -25.35 -4.87
CA PRO A 27 8.40 -24.70 -4.58
C PRO A 27 8.16 -23.66 -5.66
N SER A 28 7.10 -23.84 -6.43
CA SER A 28 6.71 -22.86 -7.44
C SER A 28 6.42 -21.57 -6.68
N LYS A 29 7.21 -20.54 -6.93
CA LYS A 29 6.90 -19.19 -6.39
C LYS A 29 5.53 -18.82 -6.91
N GLN A 30 4.54 -18.87 -6.04
CA GLN A 30 3.21 -18.41 -6.37
C GLN A 30 3.22 -16.88 -6.27
N TYR A 31 3.23 -16.22 -7.41
CA TYR A 31 3.04 -14.77 -7.46
C TYR A 31 1.58 -14.48 -7.07
N VAL A 32 1.38 -13.92 -5.91
CA VAL A 32 0.06 -13.49 -5.46
C VAL A 32 -0.25 -12.18 -6.15
N SER A 33 -1.32 -12.13 -6.94
CA SER A 33 -1.78 -10.88 -7.54
C SER A 33 -2.17 -9.89 -6.46
N PRO A 34 -1.80 -8.60 -6.58
CA PRO A 34 -2.31 -7.56 -5.72
C PRO A 34 -3.84 -7.57 -5.70
N GLY A 35 -4.42 -7.25 -4.56
CA GLY A 35 -5.88 -7.12 -4.45
C GLY A 35 -6.42 -5.88 -5.16
N THR A 36 -7.72 -5.66 -5.05
CA THR A 36 -8.38 -4.48 -5.64
C THR A 36 -7.92 -3.20 -4.93
N PRO A 37 -7.46 -2.19 -5.67
CA PRO A 37 -7.10 -0.90 -5.08
C PRO A 37 -8.27 -0.20 -4.41
N VAL A 38 -8.02 0.41 -3.27
CA VAL A 38 -8.91 1.35 -2.60
C VAL A 38 -8.48 2.76 -2.99
N THR A 39 -9.28 3.46 -3.77
CA THR A 39 -8.95 4.78 -4.30
C THR A 39 -9.61 5.89 -3.48
N TYR A 40 -8.89 6.98 -3.31
CA TYR A 40 -9.28 8.19 -2.60
C TYR A 40 -9.10 9.39 -3.52
N SER A 41 -10.19 10.11 -3.78
CA SER A 41 -10.21 11.37 -4.53
C SER A 41 -11.44 12.20 -4.14
N ASP A 42 -11.63 13.35 -4.78
CA ASP A 42 -12.73 14.26 -4.46
C ASP A 42 -14.11 13.63 -4.74
N SER A 43 -14.23 12.88 -5.84
CA SER A 43 -15.48 12.21 -6.22
C SER A 43 -15.21 11.04 -7.17
N GLY A 44 -16.18 10.14 -7.33
CA GLY A 44 -16.09 9.02 -8.26
C GLY A 44 -15.08 7.93 -7.87
N SER A 45 -14.53 7.98 -6.66
CA SER A 45 -13.58 7.00 -6.11
C SER A 45 -14.25 6.03 -5.16
N THR A 46 -13.51 5.00 -4.72
CA THR A 46 -14.00 4.07 -3.69
C THR A 46 -14.30 4.81 -2.39
N HIS A 47 -13.49 5.81 -2.05
CA HIS A 47 -13.65 6.63 -0.85
C HIS A 47 -13.37 8.10 -1.15
N VAL A 48 -14.07 8.98 -0.48
CA VAL A 48 -13.91 10.43 -0.63
C VAL A 48 -12.75 10.92 0.24
N MET A 49 -11.91 11.78 -0.36
CA MET A 49 -10.89 12.58 0.29
C MET A 49 -10.81 13.92 -0.44
N ALA A 50 -11.18 15.02 0.23
CA ALA A 50 -11.32 16.35 -0.39
C ALA A 50 -9.94 16.96 -0.70
N LEU A 51 -9.33 16.57 -1.80
CA LEU A 51 -8.02 17.04 -2.26
C LEU A 51 -8.12 18.30 -3.11
N GLN A 52 -9.28 18.55 -3.75
CA GLN A 52 -9.50 19.73 -4.57
C GLN A 52 -9.26 21.01 -3.77
N ASN A 53 -8.40 21.89 -4.28
CA ASN A 53 -8.04 23.18 -3.67
C ASN A 53 -7.50 23.05 -2.23
N LEU A 54 -6.87 21.93 -1.86
CA LEU A 54 -6.26 21.78 -0.56
C LEU A 54 -5.20 22.86 -0.33
N ALA A 55 -5.48 23.75 0.62
CA ALA A 55 -4.64 24.92 0.88
C ALA A 55 -3.23 24.54 1.40
N THR A 56 -2.32 25.50 1.34
CA THR A 56 -0.97 25.38 1.86
C THR A 56 -0.98 25.15 3.37
N LEU A 57 -0.06 24.35 3.88
CA LEU A 57 0.12 24.07 5.31
C LEU A 57 -1.18 23.56 5.98
N THR A 58 -2.02 22.90 5.20
CA THR A 58 -3.23 22.22 5.68
C THR A 58 -3.25 20.77 5.22
N GLY A 59 -4.12 19.98 5.83
CA GLY A 59 -4.26 18.57 5.45
C GLY A 59 -5.73 18.14 5.44
N VAL A 60 -5.94 17.01 4.81
CA VAL A 60 -7.23 16.29 4.78
C VAL A 60 -6.98 14.82 5.06
N TYR A 61 -8.01 14.16 5.55
CA TYR A 61 -8.04 12.70 5.65
C TYR A 61 -9.24 12.13 4.90
N GLY A 62 -9.06 10.93 4.36
CA GLY A 62 -10.09 10.23 3.63
C GLY A 62 -11.07 9.51 4.55
N ALA A 63 -12.20 9.12 3.99
CA ALA A 63 -13.15 8.25 4.68
C ALA A 63 -12.46 6.93 5.10
N ARG A 64 -12.85 6.42 6.26
CA ARG A 64 -12.30 5.19 6.82
C ARG A 64 -12.63 3.97 5.95
N HIS A 65 -11.62 3.22 5.57
CA HIS A 65 -11.77 1.93 4.90
C HIS A 65 -11.84 0.79 5.90
N ASP A 66 -12.78 -0.13 5.70
CA ASP A 66 -12.89 -1.39 6.43
C ASP A 66 -12.33 -2.52 5.54
N LYS A 67 -11.24 -3.13 5.97
CA LYS A 67 -10.62 -4.28 5.29
C LYS A 67 -11.46 -5.57 5.40
N GLY A 68 -12.51 -5.54 6.20
CA GLY A 68 -13.34 -6.70 6.50
C GLY A 68 -12.88 -7.48 7.74
N ALA A 69 -13.67 -8.49 8.10
CA ALA A 69 -13.36 -9.39 9.21
C ALA A 69 -12.38 -10.50 8.79
N GLY A 70 -11.68 -11.06 9.78
CA GLY A 70 -10.73 -12.14 9.58
C GLY A 70 -9.29 -11.67 9.35
N SER A 71 -8.42 -12.59 8.90
CA SER A 71 -7.02 -12.29 8.61
C SER A 71 -6.92 -11.47 7.34
N GLN A 72 -6.58 -10.21 7.47
CA GLN A 72 -6.45 -9.27 6.36
C GLN A 72 -4.97 -8.97 6.06
N PRO A 73 -4.60 -8.69 4.80
CA PRO A 73 -3.26 -8.26 4.47
C PRO A 73 -2.81 -7.08 5.34
N GLY A 74 -1.65 -7.20 5.98
CA GLY A 74 -1.03 -6.10 6.71
C GLY A 74 -0.21 -5.21 5.80
N GLN A 75 0.28 -5.73 4.69
CA GLN A 75 1.12 -5.01 3.75
C GLN A 75 0.30 -4.41 2.62
N TRP A 76 0.55 -3.13 2.33
CA TRP A 76 -0.17 -2.36 1.33
C TRP A 76 0.81 -1.55 0.49
N MET A 77 0.60 -1.56 -0.80
CA MET A 77 1.24 -0.61 -1.71
C MET A 77 0.38 0.63 -1.78
N TRP A 78 0.99 1.80 -1.68
CA TRP A 78 0.31 3.07 -1.94
C TRP A 78 0.90 3.74 -3.17
N ALA A 79 0.06 4.47 -3.91
CA ALA A 79 0.45 5.33 -5.01
C ALA A 79 -0.42 6.58 -4.97
N CYS A 80 0.21 7.74 -4.93
CA CYS A 80 -0.48 9.03 -4.92
C CYS A 80 -0.01 9.91 -6.06
N SER A 81 -0.92 10.73 -6.58
CA SER A 81 -0.64 11.76 -7.56
C SER A 81 -1.25 13.08 -7.11
N PHE A 82 -0.51 14.17 -7.26
CA PHE A 82 -0.95 15.50 -6.88
C PHE A 82 -0.60 16.51 -7.96
N THR A 83 -1.54 17.39 -8.27
CA THR A 83 -1.33 18.51 -9.19
C THR A 83 -1.46 19.82 -8.42
N LEU A 84 -0.44 20.67 -8.51
CA LEU A 84 -0.41 21.96 -7.84
C LEU A 84 -0.94 23.08 -8.75
N SER A 85 -1.50 24.13 -8.15
CA SER A 85 -2.24 25.19 -8.87
C SER A 85 -1.34 26.23 -9.54
N GLY A 86 -0.02 26.15 -9.45
CA GLY A 86 0.87 27.19 -9.96
C GLY A 86 2.32 26.76 -10.02
N THR A 87 3.21 27.74 -10.15
CA THR A 87 4.66 27.54 -10.18
C THR A 87 5.20 27.23 -8.79
N ASN A 88 5.83 26.09 -8.63
CA ASN A 88 6.25 25.57 -7.34
C ASN A 88 7.70 25.89 -6.97
N ILE A 89 7.97 25.66 -5.68
CA ILE A 89 9.35 25.64 -5.14
C ILE A 89 9.81 24.18 -5.10
N VAL A 90 10.86 23.87 -5.86
CA VAL A 90 11.51 22.54 -5.85
C VAL A 90 11.99 22.21 -4.42
N GLY A 91 11.72 20.97 -4.01
CA GLY A 91 12.04 20.49 -2.67
C GLY A 91 10.93 20.63 -1.65
N ALA A 92 9.84 21.38 -1.95
CA ALA A 92 8.63 21.37 -1.13
C ALA A 92 7.99 19.97 -1.14
N GLN A 93 7.24 19.63 -0.11
CA GLN A 93 6.77 18.27 0.09
C GLN A 93 5.26 18.20 0.36
N ILE A 94 4.64 17.16 -0.19
CA ILE A 94 3.31 16.70 0.20
C ILE A 94 3.52 15.41 0.98
N GLU A 95 3.07 15.38 2.21
CA GLU A 95 3.26 14.25 3.12
C GLU A 95 2.03 13.35 3.09
N ILE A 96 2.27 12.03 3.06
CA ILE A 96 1.22 11.02 3.03
C ILE A 96 1.30 10.22 4.33
N TYR A 97 0.19 10.16 5.02
CA TYR A 97 0.05 9.49 6.30
C TYR A 97 -1.05 8.44 6.25
N VAL A 98 -1.02 7.56 7.22
CA VAL A 98 -2.11 6.62 7.50
C VAL A 98 -2.44 6.69 9.00
N SER A 99 -3.73 6.82 9.28
CA SER A 99 -4.31 6.51 10.58
C SER A 99 -4.87 5.10 10.53
N TRP A 100 -4.71 4.33 11.58
CA TRP A 100 -5.30 3.00 11.69
C TRP A 100 -6.15 2.84 12.95
N SER A 101 -7.09 1.90 12.92
CA SER A 101 -8.04 1.66 14.01
C SER A 101 -8.45 0.20 14.06
N ASP A 102 -8.66 -0.31 15.26
CA ASP A 102 -9.30 -1.61 15.50
C ASP A 102 -10.85 -1.52 15.53
N GLY A 103 -11.38 -0.31 15.42
CA GLY A 103 -12.81 0.00 15.53
C GLY A 103 -13.20 0.66 16.86
N THR A 104 -12.38 0.53 17.90
CA THR A 104 -12.58 1.14 19.23
C THR A 104 -11.65 2.33 19.42
N TYR A 105 -10.39 2.17 19.02
CA TYR A 105 -9.35 3.20 19.12
C TYR A 105 -8.86 3.57 17.73
N ALA A 106 -8.72 4.86 17.47
CA ALA A 106 -8.19 5.39 16.22
C ALA A 106 -6.93 6.23 16.47
N ASP A 107 -5.91 5.97 15.70
CA ASP A 107 -4.71 6.80 15.65
C ASP A 107 -5.08 8.18 15.09
N GLY A 108 -4.62 9.24 15.74
CA GLY A 108 -4.86 10.61 15.31
C GLY A 108 -6.30 11.10 15.47
N ALA A 109 -7.15 10.37 16.18
CA ALA A 109 -8.55 10.71 16.43
C ALA A 109 -9.33 11.10 15.16
N LEU A 110 -9.03 10.46 14.03
CA LEU A 110 -9.74 10.70 12.77
C LEU A 110 -11.13 10.07 12.80
N GLY A 111 -12.10 10.77 12.22
CA GLY A 111 -13.47 10.29 12.12
C GLY A 111 -13.64 9.15 11.11
N THR A 112 -14.85 8.62 10.99
CA THR A 112 -15.21 7.61 9.99
C THR A 112 -15.42 8.17 8.60
N SER A 113 -15.77 9.47 8.50
CA SER A 113 -15.93 10.22 7.25
C SER A 113 -14.64 10.99 6.94
N ASN A 114 -14.51 11.46 5.70
CA ASN A 114 -13.45 12.40 5.35
C ASN A 114 -13.55 13.72 6.13
N GLY A 115 -12.44 14.40 6.29
CA GLY A 115 -12.39 15.67 7.02
C GLY A 115 -11.04 16.37 6.91
N SER A 116 -10.91 17.51 7.60
CA SER A 116 -9.73 18.36 7.55
C SER A 116 -8.79 18.11 8.73
N LEU A 117 -7.50 18.11 8.45
CA LEU A 117 -6.44 18.25 9.43
C LEU A 117 -6.12 19.72 9.60
N THR A 118 -6.77 20.36 10.58
CA THR A 118 -6.70 21.81 10.76
C THR A 118 -5.46 22.30 11.51
N THR A 119 -4.73 21.41 12.13
CA THR A 119 -3.53 21.74 12.90
C THR A 119 -2.41 20.75 12.62
N ALA A 120 -1.17 21.24 12.64
CA ALA A 120 0.02 20.40 12.53
C ALA A 120 0.09 19.32 13.63
N ASP A 121 -0.54 19.57 14.78
CA ASP A 121 -0.51 18.65 15.92
C ASP A 121 -1.25 17.34 15.62
N LYS A 122 -2.34 17.39 14.87
CA LYS A 122 -3.09 16.16 14.50
C LYS A 122 -2.28 15.20 13.64
N ARG A 123 -1.32 15.67 12.84
CA ARG A 123 -0.50 14.78 12.02
C ARG A 123 0.60 14.05 12.81
N ARG A 124 0.96 14.53 14.02
CA ARG A 124 1.97 13.87 14.86
C ARG A 124 1.55 12.48 15.30
N ASP A 125 0.24 12.27 15.42
CA ASP A 125 -0.33 11.00 15.85
C ASP A 125 -0.57 10.05 14.66
N LEU A 126 -0.28 10.51 13.42
CA LEU A 126 -0.42 9.71 12.22
C LEU A 126 0.91 9.04 11.86
N LYS A 127 0.83 7.94 11.13
CA LYS A 127 2.01 7.24 10.62
C LYS A 127 2.37 7.78 9.24
N LEU A 128 3.49 8.47 9.13
CA LEU A 128 4.04 8.88 7.84
C LEU A 128 4.41 7.64 7.04
N VAL A 129 3.84 7.50 5.85
CA VAL A 129 4.13 6.38 4.93
C VAL A 129 4.94 6.80 3.72
N GLY A 130 4.97 8.08 3.40
CA GLY A 130 5.81 8.62 2.36
C GLY A 130 5.58 10.09 2.08
N THR A 131 6.35 10.60 1.13
CA THR A 131 6.26 11.98 0.66
C THR A 131 6.31 12.05 -0.86
N VAL A 132 5.59 13.01 -1.43
CA VAL A 132 5.77 13.43 -2.82
C VAL A 132 6.58 14.72 -2.80
N VAL A 133 7.78 14.68 -3.35
CA VAL A 133 8.66 15.84 -3.43
C VAL A 133 8.37 16.59 -4.72
N VAL A 134 8.23 17.91 -4.61
CA VAL A 134 8.12 18.77 -5.78
C VAL A 134 9.47 18.82 -6.48
N ASP A 135 9.53 18.29 -7.67
CA ASP A 135 10.75 18.18 -8.49
C ASP A 135 10.75 19.16 -9.69
N GLN A 136 9.65 19.86 -9.92
CA GLN A 136 9.45 20.75 -11.05
C GLN A 136 8.86 22.09 -10.65
N THR A 137 9.25 23.13 -11.37
CA THR A 137 8.69 24.48 -11.22
C THR A 137 7.51 24.75 -12.17
N THR A 138 7.25 23.85 -13.13
CA THR A 138 6.16 24.03 -14.11
C THR A 138 4.81 23.96 -13.42
N SER A 139 3.94 24.93 -13.70
CA SER A 139 2.56 24.95 -13.18
C SER A 139 1.73 23.82 -13.75
N ASN A 140 0.76 23.36 -12.93
CA ASN A 140 -0.18 22.29 -13.29
C ASN A 140 0.46 20.95 -13.65
N THR A 141 1.69 20.72 -13.22
CA THR A 141 2.34 19.41 -13.39
C THR A 141 1.86 18.45 -12.30
N THR A 142 1.56 17.23 -12.73
CA THR A 142 1.22 16.15 -11.81
C THR A 142 2.49 15.46 -11.32
N MET A 143 2.64 15.39 -10.01
CA MET A 143 3.74 14.69 -9.34
C MET A 143 3.20 13.40 -8.74
N THR A 144 3.99 12.34 -8.81
CA THR A 144 3.59 11.02 -8.32
C THR A 144 4.66 10.44 -7.41
N ALA A 145 4.21 9.70 -6.40
CA ALA A 145 5.07 8.82 -5.63
C ALA A 145 4.31 7.55 -5.24
N SER A 146 5.06 6.51 -4.96
CA SER A 146 4.53 5.25 -4.49
C SER A 146 5.45 4.63 -3.46
N GLY A 147 4.92 3.71 -2.67
CA GLY A 147 5.70 3.01 -1.67
C GLY A 147 4.88 1.91 -1.00
N MET A 148 5.43 1.41 0.10
CA MET A 148 4.83 0.35 0.90
C MET A 148 4.44 0.89 2.26
N ALA A 149 3.30 0.42 2.78
CA ALA A 149 2.84 0.72 4.12
C ALA A 149 2.46 -0.57 4.85
N TRP A 150 2.76 -0.63 6.14
CA TRP A 150 2.26 -1.68 7.01
C TRP A 150 1.03 -1.18 7.76
N ILE A 151 -0.13 -1.79 7.53
CA ILE A 151 -1.42 -1.43 8.11
C ILE A 151 -1.97 -2.65 8.87
N PRO A 152 -1.65 -2.80 10.16
CA PRO A 152 -1.94 -4.04 10.89
C PRO A 152 -3.41 -4.19 11.29
N THR A 153 -4.15 -3.09 11.41
CA THR A 153 -5.51 -3.07 11.94
C THR A 153 -6.57 -3.28 10.86
N ARG A 154 -7.80 -3.58 11.28
CA ARG A 154 -8.95 -3.77 10.39
C ARG A 154 -9.31 -2.51 9.60
N TYR A 155 -9.23 -1.35 10.25
CA TYR A 155 -9.63 -0.08 9.65
C TYR A 155 -8.42 0.81 9.43
N PHE A 156 -8.47 1.61 8.36
CA PHE A 156 -7.50 2.68 8.15
C PHE A 156 -8.13 3.88 7.41
N SER A 157 -7.51 5.02 7.59
CA SER A 157 -7.78 6.25 6.86
C SER A 157 -6.47 6.84 6.36
N PRO A 158 -6.28 7.09 5.08
CA PRO A 158 -5.15 7.87 4.62
C PRO A 158 -5.36 9.34 4.95
N ALA A 159 -4.26 10.06 5.09
CA ALA A 159 -4.28 11.50 5.24
C ALA A 159 -3.17 12.13 4.41
N VAL A 160 -3.43 13.32 3.90
CA VAL A 160 -2.51 14.09 3.08
C VAL A 160 -2.31 15.44 3.72
N TRP A 161 -1.05 15.86 3.86
CA TRP A 161 -0.67 17.19 4.31
C TRP A 161 0.04 17.93 3.19
N ASN A 162 -0.50 19.06 2.78
CA ASN A 162 0.12 19.92 1.79
C ASN A 162 1.15 20.84 2.46
N GLY A 163 2.40 20.41 2.50
CA GLY A 163 3.53 21.22 3.03
C GLY A 163 4.13 22.17 1.99
N THR A 164 3.51 22.33 0.82
CA THR A 164 3.99 23.23 -0.23
C THR A 164 3.50 24.66 -0.02
N THR A 165 4.00 25.59 -0.81
CA THR A 165 3.61 27.00 -0.81
C THR A 165 2.38 27.29 -1.69
N LEU A 166 1.86 26.30 -2.37
CA LEU A 166 0.72 26.40 -3.28
C LEU A 166 -0.40 25.44 -2.90
N SER A 167 -1.63 25.81 -3.18
CA SER A 167 -2.77 24.90 -3.08
C SER A 167 -2.68 23.79 -4.13
N LEU A 168 -3.30 22.64 -3.85
CA LEU A 168 -3.60 21.68 -4.90
C LEU A 168 -4.56 22.31 -5.92
N GLN A 169 -4.55 21.79 -7.14
CA GLN A 169 -5.34 22.33 -8.24
C GLN A 169 -6.84 22.31 -7.89
N ASN A 170 -7.54 23.40 -8.26
CA ASN A 170 -8.98 23.53 -8.06
C ASN A 170 -9.79 22.86 -9.19
N VAL A 171 -9.40 21.64 -9.54
CA VAL A 171 -10.11 20.79 -10.50
C VAL A 171 -10.31 19.43 -9.86
N ALA A 172 -11.53 18.96 -9.79
CA ALA A 172 -11.86 17.70 -9.13
C ALA A 172 -11.11 16.52 -9.77
N ASN A 173 -10.66 15.59 -8.92
CA ASN A 173 -9.99 14.34 -9.31
C ASN A 173 -8.64 14.50 -10.05
N THR A 174 -8.03 15.67 -10.04
CA THR A 174 -6.65 15.84 -10.53
C THR A 174 -5.61 15.34 -9.53
N SER A 175 -6.02 15.13 -8.29
CA SER A 175 -5.22 14.56 -7.22
C SER A 175 -5.91 13.33 -6.64
N SER A 176 -5.15 12.30 -6.34
CA SER A 176 -5.70 11.05 -5.81
C SER A 176 -4.64 10.21 -5.09
N CYS A 177 -5.09 9.30 -4.24
CA CYS A 177 -4.28 8.25 -3.65
C CYS A 177 -4.96 6.89 -3.82
N ALA A 178 -4.19 5.87 -4.10
CA ALA A 178 -4.66 4.48 -4.15
C ALA A 178 -3.86 3.64 -3.16
N PHE A 179 -4.55 2.76 -2.45
CA PHE A 179 -3.95 1.78 -1.55
C PHE A 179 -4.35 0.38 -2.02
N THR A 180 -3.36 -0.45 -2.32
CA THR A 180 -3.57 -1.79 -2.87
C THR A 180 -3.07 -2.83 -1.87
N PRO A 181 -3.93 -3.75 -1.39
CA PRO A 181 -3.49 -4.79 -0.48
C PRO A 181 -2.56 -5.77 -1.19
N ILE A 182 -1.51 -6.18 -0.50
CA ILE A 182 -0.60 -7.23 -0.96
C ILE A 182 -0.84 -8.45 -0.07
N PRO A 183 -1.48 -9.49 -0.58
CA PRO A 183 -1.67 -10.72 0.15
C PRO A 183 -0.33 -11.32 0.55
N PRO A 184 -0.21 -11.98 1.72
CA PRO A 184 0.99 -12.71 2.09
C PRO A 184 1.25 -13.83 1.08
N GLU A 185 2.52 -14.02 0.72
CA GLU A 185 2.91 -15.17 -0.09
C GLU A 185 2.56 -16.45 0.67
N GLN A 186 1.83 -17.34 0.03
CA GLN A 186 1.65 -18.71 0.54
C GLN A 186 2.93 -19.49 0.16
N GLN A 187 3.68 -19.88 1.16
CA GLN A 187 4.83 -20.76 1.03
C GLN A 187 4.38 -22.24 1.06
#